data_3d90a8df161a49de384bed4410b2db7b
#
_entry.id   3d90a8df161a49de384bed4410b2db7b
#
_cell.length_a   1.000
_cell.length_b   1.000
_cell.length_c   1.000
_cell.angle_alpha   90.00
_cell.angle_beta   90.00
_cell.angle_gamma   90.00
#
_symmetry.space_group_name_H-M   'P 1'
#
loop_
_entity.id
_entity.type
_entity.pdbx_description
1 polymer ?
#
loop_
_entity_poly.entity_id
_entity_poly.type
_entity_poly.pdbx_seq_one_letter_code
_entity_poly.pdbx_strand_id
1 'polypeptide(L)'
;MANISCARATGTEPHWRAALGLALLLTAAGPLQAAPLPTQAPASDKIAVPNADPTFPFSNEIAAFAKAEAAGPPVADATLFLGSSSIRLWDIKGSFTDIGTVNRGFGGATTPDVLHYYKRLLPKAKPRSIIVYVGENDLAAGATPDKVATDVLTLLRQLRADYPRAHIAYLSLKPSPIRWTLWPQMAAVNMTVSARSKAMKFDYLDVGRPLLATDGLPDASLFRADGLHMNPRGYERWTRLVDAYLDHAVLMDAGAGRDS
;
A
#
# COMPACT_ATOMS: atom_id res chain seq x y z
N MET A 1 -67.45 20.17 -9.57
CA MET A 1 -68.20 20.96 -10.57
C MET A 1 -67.24 21.37 -11.65
N ALA A 2 -67.64 21.09 -12.88
CA ALA A 2 -67.17 21.47 -14.21
C ALA A 2 -65.76 20.95 -14.59
N ASN A 3 -65.57 19.93 -15.36
CA ASN A 3 -66.03 19.52 -16.71
C ASN A 3 -65.69 20.51 -17.81
N ILE A 4 -65.00 20.03 -18.82
CA ILE A 4 -65.13 20.28 -20.28
C ILE A 4 -63.67 20.24 -20.86
N SER A 5 -63.30 19.57 -21.86
CA SER A 5 -63.85 18.78 -22.97
C SER A 5 -62.78 18.75 -24.06
N CYS A 6 -62.69 17.64 -24.63
CA CYS A 6 -62.11 17.15 -25.89
C CYS A 6 -62.03 18.15 -27.03
N ALA A 7 -60.93 18.16 -27.81
CA ALA A 7 -60.95 18.39 -29.26
C ALA A 7 -59.89 17.59 -29.98
N ARG A 8 -60.30 16.64 -30.78
CA ARG A 8 -59.56 15.97 -31.88
C ARG A 8 -59.44 16.96 -33.03
N ALA A 9 -58.29 16.98 -33.68
CA ALA A 9 -58.22 17.42 -35.08
C ALA A 9 -57.33 16.45 -35.86
N THR A 10 -57.96 15.90 -36.85
CA THR A 10 -57.49 15.03 -37.93
C THR A 10 -56.81 15.85 -39.02
N GLY A 11 -55.84 15.29 -39.73
CA GLY A 11 -55.44 15.84 -41.02
C GLY A 11 -54.06 15.47 -41.47
N THR A 12 -53.97 14.45 -42.25
CA THR A 12 -53.49 14.28 -43.63
C THR A 12 -51.97 14.21 -43.84
N GLU A 13 -51.58 13.00 -44.26
CA GLU A 13 -50.33 12.74 -44.98
C GLU A 13 -50.27 13.42 -46.35
N PRO A 14 -49.07 13.68 -46.86
CA PRO A 14 -48.85 13.30 -48.24
C PRO A 14 -47.54 12.51 -48.45
N HIS A 15 -47.69 11.53 -49.29
CA HIS A 15 -46.69 10.65 -49.87
C HIS A 15 -45.67 11.41 -50.71
N TRP A 16 -44.35 11.19 -50.44
CA TRP A 16 -43.30 11.36 -51.47
C TRP A 16 -42.42 10.12 -51.51
N ARG A 17 -42.65 9.28 -52.50
CA ARG A 17 -41.69 8.27 -52.93
C ARG A 17 -40.56 8.97 -53.69
N ALA A 18 -39.38 8.92 -53.19
CA ALA A 18 -38.16 9.14 -53.97
C ALA A 18 -37.26 7.93 -53.74
N ALA A 19 -37.16 7.11 -54.76
CA ALA A 19 -36.16 6.07 -54.87
C ALA A 19 -34.81 6.70 -55.12
N LEU A 20 -33.83 6.47 -54.29
CA LEU A 20 -32.42 6.76 -54.56
C LEU A 20 -31.61 5.53 -54.20
N GLY A 21 -30.89 5.07 -55.21
CA GLY A 21 -30.12 3.85 -55.21
C GLY A 21 -29.01 3.82 -54.16
N LEU A 22 -28.97 2.72 -53.47
CA LEU A 22 -27.92 2.41 -52.49
C LEU A 22 -26.72 1.81 -53.26
N ALA A 23 -25.70 2.63 -53.51
CA ALA A 23 -24.42 2.13 -53.96
C ALA A 23 -23.72 1.51 -52.74
N LEU A 24 -23.61 0.17 -52.69
CA LEU A 24 -22.78 -0.54 -51.73
C LEU A 24 -21.30 -0.26 -52.07
N LEU A 25 -20.69 0.62 -51.27
CA LEU A 25 -19.24 0.69 -51.18
C LEU A 25 -18.81 -0.38 -50.16
N LEU A 26 -18.39 -1.53 -50.64
CA LEU A 26 -17.62 -2.51 -49.87
C LEU A 26 -16.25 -1.90 -49.55
N THR A 27 -16.10 -1.28 -48.39
CA THR A 27 -14.80 -1.02 -47.80
C THR A 27 -14.30 -2.32 -47.18
N ALA A 28 -13.29 -2.91 -47.82
CA ALA A 28 -12.55 -4.03 -47.25
C ALA A 28 -11.92 -3.60 -45.90
N ALA A 29 -12.50 -4.07 -44.80
CA ALA A 29 -11.86 -3.99 -43.52
C ALA A 29 -10.64 -4.94 -43.53
N GLY A 30 -9.45 -4.38 -43.65
CA GLY A 30 -8.21 -5.12 -43.41
C GLY A 30 -8.18 -5.66 -41.97
N PRO A 31 -7.49 -6.79 -41.72
CA PRO A 31 -7.39 -7.34 -40.39
C PRO A 31 -6.72 -6.33 -39.46
N LEU A 32 -7.42 -5.98 -38.38
CA LEU A 32 -6.84 -5.24 -37.25
C LEU A 32 -5.70 -6.10 -36.70
N GLN A 33 -4.47 -5.76 -37.06
CA GLN A 33 -3.31 -6.33 -36.36
C GLN A 33 -3.32 -5.80 -34.95
N ALA A 34 -3.61 -6.71 -34.00
CA ALA A 34 -3.44 -6.43 -32.59
C ALA A 34 -1.97 -6.05 -32.35
N ALA A 35 -1.75 -4.84 -31.85
CA ALA A 35 -0.42 -4.44 -31.42
C ALA A 35 0.09 -5.46 -30.37
N PRO A 36 1.35 -5.89 -30.45
CA PRO A 36 1.90 -6.80 -29.46
C PRO A 36 1.81 -6.11 -28.10
N LEU A 37 1.27 -6.82 -27.12
CA LEU A 37 1.31 -6.43 -25.72
C LEU A 37 2.77 -6.13 -25.33
N PRO A 38 3.03 -5.06 -24.58
CA PRO A 38 4.39 -4.78 -24.14
C PRO A 38 4.93 -6.01 -23.40
N THR A 39 6.01 -6.54 -23.93
CA THR A 39 6.79 -7.62 -23.34
C THR A 39 7.05 -7.27 -21.88
N GLN A 40 6.73 -8.19 -20.96
CA GLN A 40 7.01 -8.02 -19.54
C GLN A 40 8.42 -7.46 -19.36
N ALA A 41 8.51 -6.34 -18.61
CA ALA A 41 9.79 -5.84 -18.17
C ALA A 41 10.53 -6.98 -17.45
N PRO A 42 11.86 -7.10 -17.65
CA PRO A 42 12.63 -8.14 -16.98
C PRO A 42 12.39 -8.10 -15.49
N ALA A 43 12.27 -9.29 -14.90
CA ALA A 43 12.12 -9.48 -13.46
C ALA A 43 13.06 -8.53 -12.71
N SER A 44 12.50 -7.83 -11.72
CA SER A 44 13.15 -6.80 -10.92
C SER A 44 14.63 -7.10 -10.73
N ASP A 45 15.48 -6.18 -11.18
CA ASP A 45 16.84 -6.11 -10.70
C ASP A 45 16.80 -6.11 -9.18
N LYS A 46 17.04 -7.26 -8.58
CA LYS A 46 17.45 -7.34 -7.18
C LYS A 46 18.70 -6.49 -7.14
N ILE A 47 18.61 -5.31 -6.54
CA ILE A 47 19.80 -4.51 -6.25
C ILE A 47 20.69 -5.45 -5.46
N ALA A 48 21.69 -6.02 -6.12
CA ALA A 48 22.61 -6.95 -5.53
C ALA A 48 23.38 -6.17 -4.46
N VAL A 49 23.11 -6.45 -3.21
CA VAL A 49 23.93 -5.96 -2.10
C VAL A 49 25.20 -6.78 -2.18
N PRO A 50 26.38 -6.16 -2.43
CA PRO A 50 27.65 -6.87 -2.48
C PRO A 50 27.85 -7.61 -1.14
N ASN A 51 28.13 -8.91 -1.20
CA ASN A 51 28.37 -9.80 -0.06
C ASN A 51 27.14 -10.23 0.78
N ALA A 52 25.93 -10.21 0.22
CA ALA A 52 24.81 -10.88 0.89
C ALA A 52 25.04 -12.42 0.81
N ASP A 53 25.00 -13.10 1.96
CA ASP A 53 24.95 -14.57 2.00
C ASP A 53 23.67 -15.02 1.27
N PRO A 54 23.76 -15.82 0.20
CA PRO A 54 22.59 -16.27 -0.56
C PRO A 54 21.62 -17.09 0.28
N THR A 55 22.10 -17.70 1.37
CA THR A 55 21.27 -18.46 2.32
C THR A 55 20.50 -17.53 3.26
N PHE A 56 21.01 -16.32 3.52
CA PHE A 56 20.41 -15.32 4.40
C PHE A 56 20.47 -13.93 3.75
N PRO A 57 19.63 -13.65 2.76
CA PRO A 57 19.56 -12.34 2.17
C PRO A 57 19.30 -11.30 3.27
N PHE A 58 19.82 -10.08 3.14
CA PHE A 58 19.69 -8.98 4.10
C PHE A 58 20.56 -9.05 5.37
N SER A 59 21.38 -10.08 5.58
CA SER A 59 22.22 -10.20 6.78
C SER A 59 23.04 -8.93 7.07
N ASN A 60 23.57 -8.26 6.03
CA ASN A 60 24.32 -7.01 6.17
C ASN A 60 23.45 -5.82 6.61
N GLU A 61 22.23 -5.68 6.06
CA GLU A 61 21.29 -4.63 6.47
C GLU A 61 20.86 -4.82 7.93
N ILE A 62 20.59 -6.08 8.31
CA ILE A 62 20.25 -6.43 9.70
C ILE A 62 21.41 -6.20 10.67
N ALA A 63 22.66 -6.51 10.26
CA ALA A 63 23.85 -6.21 11.06
C ALA A 63 24.07 -4.70 11.21
N ALA A 64 23.77 -3.92 10.18
CA ALA A 64 23.85 -2.46 10.22
C ALA A 64 22.85 -1.86 11.25
N PHE A 65 21.65 -2.42 11.39
CA PHE A 65 20.71 -1.99 12.44
C PHE A 65 21.28 -2.22 13.85
N ALA A 66 21.85 -3.40 14.10
CA ALA A 66 22.45 -3.70 15.40
C ALA A 66 23.65 -2.77 15.70
N LYS A 67 24.47 -2.48 14.70
CA LYS A 67 25.60 -1.54 14.81
C LYS A 67 25.12 -0.11 15.10
N ALA A 68 24.11 0.37 14.39
CA ALA A 68 23.55 1.71 14.60
C ALA A 68 22.97 1.84 16.01
N GLU A 69 22.31 0.81 16.52
CA GLU A 69 21.72 0.80 17.85
C GLU A 69 22.79 0.71 18.97
N ALA A 70 23.92 0.07 18.69
CA ALA A 70 25.04 0.02 19.64
C ALA A 70 25.81 1.35 19.70
N ALA A 71 25.70 2.20 18.69
CA ALA A 71 26.42 3.48 18.60
C ALA A 71 25.82 4.62 19.42
N GLY A 72 24.62 4.44 19.98
CA GLY A 72 23.92 5.47 20.75
C GLY A 72 23.02 4.89 21.86
N PRO A 73 22.48 5.76 22.73
CA PRO A 73 21.51 5.34 23.72
C PRO A 73 20.24 4.85 23.04
N PRO A 74 19.53 3.87 23.66
CA PRO A 74 18.20 3.47 23.17
C PRO A 74 17.24 4.65 23.16
N VAL A 75 16.48 4.80 22.08
CA VAL A 75 15.45 5.84 21.96
C VAL A 75 14.20 5.35 22.70
N ALA A 76 13.96 5.91 23.89
CA ALA A 76 12.79 5.58 24.70
C ALA A 76 11.51 6.08 24.01
N ASP A 77 10.42 5.34 24.19
CA ASP A 77 9.09 5.69 23.66
C ASP A 77 9.04 6.01 22.16
N ALA A 78 10.01 5.46 21.40
CA ALA A 78 10.10 5.69 19.98
C ALA A 78 8.94 5.05 19.21
N THR A 79 8.67 5.57 18.02
CA THR A 79 7.88 4.88 17.00
C THR A 79 8.81 3.99 16.17
N LEU A 80 8.56 2.68 16.20
CA LEU A 80 9.23 1.70 15.36
C LEU A 80 8.54 1.63 13.99
N PHE A 81 9.28 1.89 12.92
CA PHE A 81 8.84 1.65 11.54
C PHE A 81 9.48 0.36 11.03
N LEU A 82 8.67 -0.64 10.75
CA LEU A 82 9.10 -2.00 10.42
C LEU A 82 8.58 -2.42 9.04
N GLY A 83 9.44 -2.99 8.19
CA GLY A 83 8.97 -3.56 6.93
C GLY A 83 9.98 -3.51 5.78
N SER A 84 9.45 -3.33 4.57
CA SER A 84 10.21 -3.44 3.32
C SER A 84 10.85 -2.13 2.85
N SER A 85 11.22 -2.08 1.56
CA SER A 85 11.86 -0.92 0.94
C SER A 85 11.06 0.38 1.06
N SER A 86 9.74 0.33 1.11
CA SER A 86 8.93 1.54 1.31
C SER A 86 9.15 2.17 2.69
N ILE A 87 9.43 1.38 3.71
CA ILE A 87 9.85 1.89 5.02
C ILE A 87 11.31 2.38 4.95
N ARG A 88 12.21 1.59 4.35
CA ARG A 88 13.64 1.94 4.24
C ARG A 88 13.87 3.29 3.55
N LEU A 89 13.12 3.55 2.48
CA LEU A 89 13.29 4.72 1.61
C LEU A 89 12.53 5.97 2.08
N TRP A 90 11.71 5.83 3.12
CA TRP A 90 11.01 6.95 3.74
C TRP A 90 11.97 7.73 4.63
N ASP A 91 12.07 9.03 4.41
CA ASP A 91 12.79 9.92 5.32
C ASP A 91 11.97 10.12 6.61
N ILE A 92 11.93 9.07 7.42
CA ILE A 92 11.14 9.01 8.66
C ILE A 92 11.63 10.08 9.65
N LYS A 93 12.95 10.25 9.79
CA LYS A 93 13.50 11.23 10.72
C LYS A 93 13.16 12.67 10.32
N GLY A 94 13.17 12.99 9.04
CA GLY A 94 12.77 14.30 8.53
C GLY A 94 11.25 14.49 8.51
N SER A 95 10.48 13.40 8.41
CA SER A 95 9.02 13.44 8.39
C SER A 95 8.37 13.57 9.78
N PHE A 96 9.02 13.06 10.83
CA PHE A 96 8.50 13.03 12.20
C PHE A 96 9.54 13.60 13.16
N THR A 97 9.65 14.94 13.19
CA THR A 97 10.70 15.65 13.92
C THR A 97 10.47 15.72 15.42
N ASP A 98 9.21 15.61 15.86
CA ASP A 98 8.80 15.85 17.24
C ASP A 98 8.75 14.57 18.09
N ILE A 99 9.03 13.42 17.47
CA ILE A 99 9.03 12.11 18.14
C ILE A 99 10.33 11.35 17.87
N GLY A 100 10.71 10.48 18.80
CA GLY A 100 11.77 9.50 18.58
C GLY A 100 11.34 8.46 17.56
N THR A 101 12.19 8.16 16.58
CA THR A 101 11.89 7.17 15.53
C THR A 101 12.99 6.15 15.38
N VAL A 102 12.62 4.91 15.06
CA VAL A 102 13.52 3.80 14.74
C VAL A 102 13.09 3.18 13.42
N ASN A 103 13.93 3.28 12.38
CA ASN A 103 13.65 2.67 11.08
C ASN A 103 14.29 1.28 10.99
N ARG A 104 13.46 0.27 10.73
CA ARG A 104 13.83 -1.14 10.49
C ARG A 104 13.29 -1.64 9.15
N GLY A 105 13.25 -0.77 8.17
CA GLY A 105 12.94 -1.12 6.78
C GLY A 105 14.18 -1.64 6.05
N PHE A 106 14.02 -2.71 5.27
CA PHE A 106 15.09 -3.25 4.43
C PHE A 106 14.60 -3.64 3.03
N GLY A 107 15.51 -3.60 2.06
CA GLY A 107 15.16 -3.55 0.64
C GLY A 107 14.63 -4.88 0.11
N GLY A 108 13.43 -4.89 -0.50
CA GLY A 108 12.88 -6.09 -1.14
C GLY A 108 12.33 -7.14 -0.16
N ALA A 109 12.30 -6.84 1.16
CA ALA A 109 11.83 -7.77 2.17
C ALA A 109 10.41 -8.27 1.91
N THR A 110 10.23 -9.57 2.05
CA THR A 110 8.93 -10.24 2.17
C THR A 110 8.52 -10.37 3.63
N THR A 111 7.27 -10.75 3.89
CA THR A 111 6.81 -10.99 5.26
C THR A 111 7.56 -12.14 5.94
N PRO A 112 7.86 -13.27 5.26
CA PRO A 112 8.75 -14.31 5.79
C PRO A 112 10.14 -13.80 6.18
N ASP A 113 10.75 -12.86 5.44
CA ASP A 113 12.04 -12.27 5.80
C ASP A 113 11.94 -11.47 7.09
N VAL A 114 10.88 -10.66 7.24
CA VAL A 114 10.63 -9.90 8.49
C VAL A 114 10.42 -10.85 9.67
N LEU A 115 9.68 -11.94 9.49
CA LEU A 115 9.47 -12.96 10.51
C LEU A 115 10.77 -13.68 10.88
N HIS A 116 11.61 -14.02 9.88
CA HIS A 116 12.92 -14.66 10.09
C HIS A 116 13.83 -13.78 10.96
N TYR A 117 13.92 -12.50 10.63
CA TYR A 117 14.77 -11.56 11.36
C TYR A 117 14.09 -10.88 12.56
N TYR A 118 12.87 -11.25 12.89
CA TYR A 118 12.00 -10.57 13.84
C TYR A 118 12.73 -10.08 15.09
N LYS A 119 13.38 -10.98 15.85
CA LYS A 119 14.08 -10.63 17.10
C LYS A 119 15.23 -9.65 16.92
N ARG A 120 15.86 -9.63 15.73
CA ARG A 120 16.97 -8.73 15.39
C ARG A 120 16.51 -7.36 14.93
N LEU A 121 15.23 -7.24 14.55
CA LEU A 121 14.60 -5.99 14.12
C LEU A 121 14.01 -5.21 15.30
N LEU A 122 13.80 -5.85 16.45
CA LEU A 122 13.23 -5.18 17.61
C LEU A 122 14.27 -4.25 18.26
N PRO A 123 13.90 -3.00 18.60
CA PRO A 123 14.78 -2.09 19.31
C PRO A 123 14.98 -2.52 20.76
N LYS A 124 16.10 -2.12 21.39
CA LYS A 124 16.40 -2.41 22.80
C LYS A 124 15.40 -1.75 23.74
N ALA A 125 15.02 -0.50 23.47
CA ALA A 125 13.95 0.18 24.20
C ALA A 125 12.59 -0.23 23.63
N LYS A 126 11.60 -0.39 24.51
CA LYS A 126 10.23 -0.72 24.07
C LYS A 126 9.64 0.47 23.30
N PRO A 127 9.14 0.24 22.08
CA PRO A 127 8.48 1.30 21.31
C PRO A 127 7.10 1.60 21.90
N ARG A 128 6.71 2.87 21.84
CA ARG A 128 5.35 3.32 22.14
C ARG A 128 4.39 2.98 21.02
N SER A 129 4.86 3.15 19.79
CA SER A 129 4.07 2.87 18.58
C SER A 129 4.88 2.02 17.59
N ILE A 130 4.19 1.22 16.78
CA ILE A 130 4.80 0.36 15.75
C ILE A 130 4.01 0.51 14.46
N ILE A 131 4.68 0.96 13.42
CA ILE A 131 4.12 1.13 12.07
C ILE A 131 4.70 0.04 11.18
N VAL A 132 3.83 -0.78 10.57
CA VAL A 132 4.22 -1.95 9.79
C VAL A 132 3.80 -1.80 8.33
N TYR A 133 4.73 -2.00 7.38
CA TYR A 133 4.45 -2.10 5.96
C TYR A 133 5.25 -3.22 5.30
N VAL A 134 4.58 -4.32 4.96
CA VAL A 134 5.16 -5.49 4.28
C VAL A 134 4.05 -6.32 3.62
N GLY A 135 4.39 -7.15 2.62
CA GLY A 135 3.46 -8.06 1.92
C GLY A 135 3.36 -7.80 0.41
N GLU A 136 3.77 -6.62 -0.07
CA GLU A 136 3.75 -6.29 -1.49
C GLU A 136 4.77 -7.11 -2.30
N ASN A 137 5.96 -7.34 -1.73
CA ASN A 137 7.01 -8.15 -2.37
C ASN A 137 6.65 -9.64 -2.41
N ASP A 138 5.92 -10.11 -1.42
CA ASP A 138 5.39 -11.47 -1.34
C ASP A 138 4.50 -11.78 -2.56
N LEU A 139 3.53 -10.89 -2.85
CA LEU A 139 2.68 -11.00 -4.03
C LEU A 139 3.49 -10.93 -5.33
N ALA A 140 4.47 -10.02 -5.40
CA ALA A 140 5.35 -9.90 -6.57
C ALA A 140 6.24 -11.13 -6.76
N ALA A 141 6.53 -11.87 -5.70
CA ALA A 141 7.24 -13.16 -5.73
C ALA A 141 6.32 -14.34 -6.02
N GLY A 142 5.00 -14.12 -6.24
CA GLY A 142 4.04 -15.16 -6.61
C GLY A 142 3.31 -15.80 -5.42
N ALA A 143 3.44 -15.28 -4.20
CA ALA A 143 2.66 -15.76 -3.07
C ALA A 143 1.16 -15.46 -3.27
N THR A 144 0.29 -16.34 -2.78
CA THR A 144 -1.15 -16.11 -2.83
C THR A 144 -1.59 -15.06 -1.81
N PRO A 145 -2.67 -14.31 -2.06
CA PRO A 145 -3.20 -13.33 -1.11
C PRO A 145 -3.47 -13.91 0.28
N ASP A 146 -4.00 -15.12 0.36
CA ASP A 146 -4.29 -15.80 1.63
C ASP A 146 -3.00 -16.09 2.43
N LYS A 147 -1.94 -16.53 1.73
CA LYS A 147 -0.64 -16.77 2.36
C LYS A 147 -0.07 -15.47 2.90
N VAL A 148 -0.09 -14.39 2.10
CA VAL A 148 0.43 -13.07 2.51
C VAL A 148 -0.35 -12.53 3.70
N ALA A 149 -1.69 -12.58 3.65
CA ALA A 149 -2.52 -12.14 4.77
C ALA A 149 -2.23 -12.94 6.04
N THR A 150 -2.06 -14.27 5.94
CA THR A 150 -1.73 -15.16 7.07
C THR A 150 -0.39 -14.79 7.70
N ASP A 151 0.63 -14.54 6.89
CA ASP A 151 1.97 -14.18 7.36
C ASP A 151 1.96 -12.80 8.02
N VAL A 152 1.30 -11.81 7.42
CA VAL A 152 1.12 -10.47 7.99
C VAL A 152 0.40 -10.55 9.34
N LEU A 153 -0.71 -11.29 9.43
CA LEU A 153 -1.44 -11.47 10.69
C LEU A 153 -0.60 -12.20 11.74
N THR A 154 0.28 -13.11 11.32
CA THR A 154 1.24 -13.79 12.22
C THR A 154 2.24 -12.81 12.79
N LEU A 155 2.82 -11.94 11.96
CA LEU A 155 3.72 -10.88 12.39
C LEU A 155 3.02 -9.91 13.37
N LEU A 156 1.82 -9.46 13.06
CA LEU A 156 1.05 -8.54 13.91
C LEU A 156 0.68 -9.17 15.26
N ARG A 157 0.34 -10.47 15.27
CA ARG A 157 0.08 -11.22 16.50
C ARG A 157 1.33 -11.29 17.37
N GLN A 158 2.49 -11.55 16.79
CA GLN A 158 3.76 -11.63 17.49
C GLN A 158 4.15 -10.27 18.08
N LEU A 159 3.99 -9.19 17.31
CA LEU A 159 4.20 -7.82 17.79
C LEU A 159 3.28 -7.48 18.95
N ARG A 160 1.99 -7.83 18.88
CA ARG A 160 1.05 -7.58 19.96
C ARG A 160 1.36 -8.38 21.22
N ALA A 161 1.87 -9.62 21.08
CA ALA A 161 2.29 -10.43 22.22
C ALA A 161 3.53 -9.84 22.92
N ASP A 162 4.53 -9.39 22.14
CA ASP A 162 5.75 -8.81 22.69
C ASP A 162 5.56 -7.37 23.20
N TYR A 163 4.62 -6.62 22.61
CA TYR A 163 4.32 -5.22 22.94
C TYR A 163 2.81 -5.01 23.24
N PRO A 164 2.32 -5.53 24.36
CA PRO A 164 0.87 -5.54 24.65
C PRO A 164 0.25 -4.13 24.80
N ARG A 165 1.06 -3.12 25.13
CA ARG A 165 0.62 -1.73 25.31
C ARG A 165 0.96 -0.80 24.16
N ALA A 166 1.77 -1.22 23.18
CA ALA A 166 2.12 -0.37 22.05
C ALA A 166 0.92 -0.15 21.13
N HIS A 167 0.83 1.04 20.54
CA HIS A 167 -0.06 1.31 19.42
C HIS A 167 0.52 0.66 18.16
N ILE A 168 -0.17 -0.30 17.57
CA ILE A 168 0.31 -1.04 16.39
C ILE A 168 -0.59 -0.70 15.22
N ALA A 169 0.00 -0.16 14.14
CA ALA A 169 -0.71 0.09 12.89
C ALA A 169 -0.07 -0.68 11.72
N TYR A 170 -0.92 -1.30 10.92
CA TYR A 170 -0.55 -1.87 9.63
C TYR A 170 -0.99 -0.93 8.52
N LEU A 171 -0.03 -0.54 7.68
CA LEU A 171 -0.28 0.26 6.49
C LEU A 171 -0.75 -0.65 5.35
N SER A 172 -1.85 -0.31 4.71
CA SER A 172 -2.38 -1.07 3.57
C SER A 172 -1.33 -1.26 2.48
N LEU A 173 -1.36 -2.39 1.77
CA LEU A 173 -0.59 -2.54 0.55
C LEU A 173 -1.03 -1.48 -0.44
N LYS A 174 -0.06 -0.76 -1.01
CA LYS A 174 -0.31 0.39 -1.87
C LYS A 174 -0.41 0.01 -3.34
N PRO A 175 -1.26 0.65 -4.12
CA PRO A 175 -1.17 0.58 -5.57
C PRO A 175 0.13 1.23 -6.04
N SER A 176 0.70 0.72 -7.14
CA SER A 176 1.83 1.35 -7.82
C SER A 176 1.74 1.12 -9.32
N PRO A 177 2.24 2.04 -10.18
CA PRO A 177 2.16 1.89 -11.63
C PRO A 177 2.67 0.54 -12.14
N ILE A 178 3.88 0.12 -11.72
CA ILE A 178 4.50 -1.11 -12.21
C ILE A 178 3.84 -2.38 -11.69
N ARG A 179 3.15 -2.32 -10.53
CA ARG A 179 2.45 -3.46 -9.93
C ARG A 179 0.94 -3.33 -9.98
N TRP A 180 0.39 -2.50 -10.86
CA TRP A 180 -1.05 -2.30 -10.96
C TRP A 180 -1.81 -3.60 -11.25
N THR A 181 -1.22 -4.51 -12.03
CA THR A 181 -1.81 -5.83 -12.30
C THR A 181 -1.98 -6.70 -11.05
N LEU A 182 -1.23 -6.43 -9.99
CA LEU A 182 -1.35 -7.13 -8.70
C LEU A 182 -2.37 -6.45 -7.75
N TRP A 183 -2.96 -5.31 -8.16
CA TRP A 183 -3.88 -4.57 -7.29
C TRP A 183 -5.06 -5.40 -6.76
N PRO A 184 -5.73 -6.27 -7.55
CA PRO A 184 -6.79 -7.13 -7.01
C PRO A 184 -6.30 -8.05 -5.89
N GLN A 185 -5.07 -8.55 -5.99
CA GLN A 185 -4.46 -9.39 -4.96
C GLN A 185 -4.10 -8.57 -3.72
N MET A 186 -3.55 -7.37 -3.89
CA MET A 186 -3.27 -6.43 -2.80
C MET A 186 -4.56 -6.05 -2.07
N ALA A 187 -5.64 -5.77 -2.81
CA ALA A 187 -6.94 -5.46 -2.24
C ALA A 187 -7.51 -6.62 -1.42
N ALA A 188 -7.34 -7.86 -1.86
CA ALA A 188 -7.74 -9.05 -1.12
C ALA A 188 -6.96 -9.19 0.21
N VAL A 189 -5.65 -8.99 0.19
CA VAL A 189 -4.83 -8.95 1.42
C VAL A 189 -5.30 -7.84 2.35
N ASN A 190 -5.47 -6.63 1.82
CA ASN A 190 -5.90 -5.45 2.57
C ASN A 190 -7.25 -5.69 3.25
N MET A 191 -8.21 -6.26 2.54
CA MET A 191 -9.53 -6.60 3.08
C MET A 191 -9.42 -7.62 4.22
N THR A 192 -8.65 -8.70 4.01
CA THR A 192 -8.49 -9.77 5.01
C THR A 192 -7.81 -9.26 6.29
N VAL A 193 -6.74 -8.47 6.14
CA VAL A 193 -6.00 -7.91 7.28
C VAL A 193 -6.86 -6.89 8.02
N SER A 194 -7.51 -5.97 7.30
CA SER A 194 -8.39 -4.95 7.89
C SER A 194 -9.52 -5.58 8.72
N ALA A 195 -10.15 -6.64 8.22
CA ALA A 195 -11.23 -7.35 8.92
C ALA A 195 -10.80 -7.96 10.26
N ARG A 196 -9.52 -8.16 10.50
CA ARG A 196 -8.96 -8.73 11.74
C ARG A 196 -8.46 -7.68 12.74
N SER A 197 -8.38 -6.42 12.35
CA SER A 197 -7.75 -5.34 13.11
C SER A 197 -8.32 -5.23 14.53
N LYS A 198 -9.64 -5.09 14.68
CA LYS A 198 -10.30 -4.96 15.99
C LYS A 198 -10.08 -6.18 16.89
N ALA A 199 -10.27 -7.40 16.36
CA ALA A 199 -10.13 -8.62 17.13
C ALA A 199 -8.70 -8.89 17.60
N MET A 200 -7.71 -8.45 16.80
CA MET A 200 -6.29 -8.62 17.08
C MET A 200 -5.65 -7.38 17.73
N LYS A 201 -6.43 -6.33 17.98
CA LYS A 201 -6.01 -5.09 18.65
C LYS A 201 -4.86 -4.39 17.94
N PHE A 202 -4.96 -4.21 16.62
CA PHE A 202 -4.10 -3.33 15.82
C PHE A 202 -4.97 -2.41 14.97
N ASP A 203 -4.39 -1.32 14.50
CA ASP A 203 -5.07 -0.36 13.65
C ASP A 203 -4.69 -0.61 12.19
N TYR A 204 -5.62 -0.39 11.28
CA TYR A 204 -5.41 -0.50 9.84
C TYR A 204 -5.51 0.88 9.21
N LEU A 205 -4.43 1.34 8.56
CA LEU A 205 -4.38 2.63 7.90
C LEU A 205 -4.40 2.43 6.38
N ASP A 206 -5.42 2.94 5.72
CA ASP A 206 -5.49 2.91 4.25
C ASP A 206 -4.59 4.01 3.66
N VAL A 207 -3.34 3.65 3.43
CA VAL A 207 -2.33 4.51 2.80
C VAL A 207 -2.28 4.34 1.28
N GLY A 208 -3.03 3.39 0.73
CA GLY A 208 -3.13 3.15 -0.71
C GLY A 208 -4.02 4.17 -1.41
N ARG A 209 -5.18 4.47 -0.85
CA ARG A 209 -6.17 5.38 -1.43
C ARG A 209 -5.62 6.77 -1.78
N PRO A 210 -4.82 7.44 -0.94
CA PRO A 210 -4.25 8.75 -1.26
C PRO A 210 -3.24 8.75 -2.41
N LEU A 211 -2.82 7.58 -2.89
CA LEU A 211 -1.90 7.42 -4.02
C LEU A 211 -2.62 7.19 -5.35
N LEU A 212 -3.95 7.19 -5.35
CA LEU A 212 -4.76 7.10 -6.55
C LEU A 212 -5.08 8.48 -7.11
N ALA A 213 -5.08 8.59 -8.43
CA ALA A 213 -5.60 9.73 -9.16
C ALA A 213 -7.15 9.69 -9.24
N THR A 214 -7.76 10.71 -9.80
CA THR A 214 -9.22 10.84 -9.90
C THR A 214 -9.88 9.78 -10.79
N ASP A 215 -9.12 9.17 -11.70
CA ASP A 215 -9.56 8.06 -12.55
C ASP A 215 -9.44 6.69 -11.84
N GLY A 216 -8.98 6.66 -10.61
CA GLY A 216 -8.81 5.44 -9.82
C GLY A 216 -7.52 4.66 -10.11
N LEU A 217 -6.65 5.15 -10.98
CA LEU A 217 -5.34 4.56 -11.26
C LEU A 217 -4.27 5.12 -10.30
N PRO A 218 -3.12 4.44 -10.13
CA PRO A 218 -2.00 5.00 -9.38
C PRO A 218 -1.53 6.32 -9.99
N ASP A 219 -1.49 7.39 -9.20
CA ASP A 219 -0.96 8.68 -9.65
C ASP A 219 0.55 8.60 -9.86
N ALA A 220 0.97 8.43 -11.12
CA ALA A 220 2.38 8.27 -11.49
C ALA A 220 3.26 9.41 -10.98
N SER A 221 2.70 10.62 -10.77
CA SER A 221 3.44 11.79 -10.27
C SER A 221 3.89 11.67 -8.81
N LEU A 222 3.39 10.66 -8.08
CA LEU A 222 3.73 10.36 -6.69
C LEU A 222 4.83 9.28 -6.57
N PHE A 223 5.28 8.74 -7.70
CA PHE A 223 6.27 7.66 -7.74
C PHE A 223 7.57 8.12 -8.38
N ARG A 224 8.64 7.38 -8.11
CA ARG A 224 9.93 7.51 -8.80
C ARG A 224 9.82 6.94 -10.22
N ALA A 225 10.86 7.11 -11.01
CA ALA A 225 10.92 6.59 -12.38
C ALA A 225 10.76 5.07 -12.48
N ASP A 226 11.04 4.32 -11.39
CA ASP A 226 10.83 2.88 -11.32
C ASP A 226 9.34 2.47 -11.24
N GLY A 227 8.43 3.44 -11.07
CA GLY A 227 7.00 3.21 -10.96
C GLY A 227 6.57 2.37 -9.74
N LEU A 228 7.49 2.10 -8.80
CA LEU A 228 7.27 1.29 -7.60
C LEU A 228 7.39 2.10 -6.32
N HIS A 229 8.54 2.76 -6.15
CA HIS A 229 8.85 3.50 -4.94
C HIS A 229 8.30 4.91 -5.01
N MET A 230 7.74 5.36 -3.92
CA MET A 230 7.24 6.73 -3.82
C MET A 230 8.38 7.74 -3.89
N ASN A 231 8.09 8.88 -4.50
CA ASN A 231 8.91 10.08 -4.39
C ASN A 231 8.52 10.90 -3.12
N PRO A 232 9.18 12.03 -2.82
CA PRO A 232 8.86 12.84 -1.63
C PRO A 232 7.38 13.22 -1.53
N ARG A 233 6.70 13.54 -2.66
CA ARG A 233 5.27 13.88 -2.67
C ARG A 233 4.37 12.68 -2.30
N GLY A 234 4.75 11.47 -2.73
CA GLY A 234 4.06 10.24 -2.33
C GLY A 234 4.24 9.95 -0.84
N TYR A 235 5.46 10.10 -0.32
CA TYR A 235 5.70 9.95 1.13
C TYR A 235 5.00 11.00 1.97
N GLU A 236 4.85 12.23 1.48
CA GLU A 236 4.07 13.27 2.16
C GLU A 236 2.61 12.86 2.39
N ARG A 237 2.00 12.08 1.46
CA ARG A 237 0.65 11.52 1.65
C ARG A 237 0.62 10.54 2.83
N TRP A 238 1.62 9.68 2.91
CA TRP A 238 1.75 8.73 4.01
C TRP A 238 2.04 9.42 5.33
N THR A 239 2.96 10.39 5.34
CA THR A 239 3.33 11.16 6.53
C THR A 239 2.10 11.77 7.18
N ARG A 240 1.24 12.45 6.42
CA ARG A 240 0.02 13.08 6.97
C ARG A 240 -0.92 12.10 7.67
N LEU A 241 -1.08 10.90 7.11
CA LEU A 241 -1.96 9.87 7.71
C LEU A 241 -1.36 9.26 8.96
N VAL A 242 -0.06 8.96 8.91
CA VAL A 242 0.64 8.34 10.04
C VAL A 242 0.83 9.35 11.17
N ASP A 243 1.10 10.61 10.86
CA ASP A 243 1.21 11.69 11.82
C ASP A 243 -0.10 11.88 12.60
N ALA A 244 -1.22 12.03 11.89
CA ALA A 244 -2.55 12.12 12.50
C ALA A 244 -2.88 10.88 13.39
N TYR A 245 -2.44 9.68 12.99
CA TYR A 245 -2.61 8.48 13.80
C TYR A 245 -1.76 8.53 15.08
N LEU A 246 -0.50 8.94 14.98
CA LEU A 246 0.41 9.03 16.12
C LEU A 246 -0.02 10.10 17.11
N ASP A 247 -0.51 11.24 16.64
CA ASP A 247 -1.10 12.29 17.48
C ASP A 247 -2.30 11.76 18.27
N HIS A 248 -3.20 11.02 17.61
CA HIS A 248 -4.33 10.40 18.27
C HIS A 248 -3.90 9.39 19.35
N ALA A 249 -2.89 8.57 19.06
CA ALA A 249 -2.32 7.62 20.01
C ALA A 249 -1.78 8.32 21.28
N VAL A 250 -1.12 9.48 21.12
CA VAL A 250 -0.64 10.30 22.25
C VAL A 250 -1.80 10.79 23.10
N LEU A 251 -2.88 11.26 22.48
CA LEU A 251 -4.06 11.75 23.19
C LEU A 251 -4.77 10.66 23.99
N MET A 252 -4.87 9.44 23.44
CA MET A 252 -5.49 8.29 24.11
C MET A 252 -4.72 7.90 25.38
N ASP A 253 -3.37 7.85 25.31
CA ASP A 253 -2.54 7.55 26.48
C ASP A 253 -2.66 8.63 27.57
N ALA A 254 -2.72 9.90 27.19
CA ALA A 254 -2.90 11.02 28.14
C ALA A 254 -4.28 11.00 28.82
N GLY A 255 -5.31 10.49 28.14
CA GLY A 255 -6.65 10.26 28.71
C GLY A 255 -6.67 9.14 29.75
N ALA A 256 -6.06 7.99 29.40
CA ALA A 256 -6.02 6.83 30.28
C ALA A 256 -5.25 7.05 31.59
N GLY A 257 -4.26 7.97 31.59
CA GLY A 257 -3.50 8.33 32.80
C GLY A 257 -4.22 9.27 33.77
N ARG A 258 -5.39 9.83 33.39
CA ARG A 258 -6.20 10.72 34.24
C ARG A 258 -7.28 10.00 35.03
N ASP A 259 -7.62 8.78 34.62
CA ASP A 259 -8.67 7.96 35.22
C ASP A 259 -8.12 6.84 36.14
N SER A 260 -6.80 6.82 36.35
CA SER A 260 -6.08 5.87 37.27
C SER A 260 -5.52 6.58 38.50
#